data_63204f0f9930eb533c4145e58f073cb2
#
_entry.id   63204f0f9930eb533c4145e58f073cb2
#
_cell.length_a   1.000
_cell.length_b   1.000
_cell.length_c   1.000
_cell.angle_alpha   90.00
_cell.angle_beta   90.00
_cell.angle_gamma   90.00
#
_symmetry.space_group_name_H-M   'P 1'
#
loop_
_entity.id
_entity.type
_entity.pdbx_description
1 polymer ?
#
loop_
_entity_poly.entity_id
_entity_poly.type
_entity_poly.pdbx_seq_one_letter_code
_entity_poly.pdbx_strand_id
1 'polypeptide(L)'
;MKRISGIFLSLVLLLSLLCGCQMQTGSYLQPVKLTESERDLLQLTHQTLPLVMDYHVEGAKFMSIDRMTLQDGQWVSEETQIFSVINEDASQPMQGRMALNYSTESDNFGLTSVAAQLGDGTCLRSAEFSNSSTYELRSAAANQNESTVTLNQPVYLLIFCADKPGNISNGAVATDPLTHPEAFTSDDVQMITVTFSDKEPA
;
A
#
# COMPACT_ATOMS: atom_id res chain seq x y z
N MET A 1 42.75 -14.15 35.56
CA MET A 1 41.42 -14.47 34.95
C MET A 1 40.46 -13.28 34.80
N LYS A 2 40.69 -12.11 35.41
CA LYS A 2 39.75 -10.94 35.32
C LYS A 2 39.86 -10.09 34.04
N ARG A 3 40.91 -10.21 33.23
CA ARG A 3 41.09 -9.41 32.00
C ARG A 3 40.43 -9.98 30.74
N ILE A 4 40.14 -11.27 30.70
CA ILE A 4 39.52 -11.94 29.55
C ILE A 4 38.01 -11.68 29.48
N SER A 5 37.38 -11.49 30.65
CA SER A 5 35.95 -11.21 30.76
C SER A 5 35.52 -9.87 30.14
N GLY A 6 36.43 -8.85 30.22
CA GLY A 6 36.12 -7.51 29.64
C GLY A 6 36.16 -7.47 28.11
N ILE A 7 37.09 -8.26 27.52
CA ILE A 7 37.21 -8.33 26.05
C ILE A 7 36.03 -9.07 25.44
N PHE A 8 35.53 -10.11 26.11
CA PHE A 8 34.36 -10.85 25.66
C PHE A 8 33.06 -10.01 25.71
N LEU A 9 32.91 -9.21 26.76
CA LEU A 9 31.75 -8.33 26.92
C LEU A 9 31.75 -7.20 25.86
N SER A 10 32.93 -6.62 25.56
CA SER A 10 33.03 -5.59 24.53
C SER A 10 32.80 -6.14 23.12
N LEU A 11 33.21 -7.38 22.84
CA LEU A 11 32.99 -8.04 21.56
C LEU A 11 31.50 -8.36 21.34
N VAL A 12 30.78 -8.81 22.39
CA VAL A 12 29.33 -9.05 22.34
C VAL A 12 28.58 -7.76 22.15
N LEU A 13 28.99 -6.66 22.78
CA LEU A 13 28.38 -5.34 22.58
C LEU A 13 28.61 -4.80 21.15
N LEU A 14 29.82 -5.03 20.59
CA LEU A 14 30.11 -4.64 19.21
C LEU A 14 29.27 -5.47 18.18
N LEU A 15 29.13 -6.77 18.44
CA LEU A 15 28.30 -7.65 17.60
C LEU A 15 26.82 -7.29 17.67
N SER A 16 26.31 -6.86 18.83
CA SER A 16 24.91 -6.42 18.94
C SER A 16 24.63 -5.08 18.24
N LEU A 17 25.64 -4.22 18.09
CA LEU A 17 25.53 -2.98 17.29
C LEU A 17 25.57 -3.24 15.78
N LEU A 18 26.14 -4.36 15.34
CA LEU A 18 26.13 -4.77 13.93
C LEU A 18 24.86 -5.52 13.50
N CYS A 19 24.07 -6.05 14.44
CA CYS A 19 22.79 -6.70 14.16
C CYS A 19 21.60 -5.74 13.98
N GLY A 20 21.81 -4.45 14.12
CA GLY A 20 20.72 -3.48 14.14
C GLY A 20 20.70 -2.54 12.96
N CYS A 21 20.64 -3.02 11.75
CA CYS A 21 20.05 -2.39 10.56
C CYS A 21 20.39 -3.31 9.38
N GLN A 22 19.50 -4.24 9.08
CA GLN A 22 19.43 -4.71 7.70
C GLN A 22 18.99 -3.49 6.89
N MET A 23 19.96 -2.77 6.32
CA MET A 23 19.67 -1.85 5.23
C MET A 23 19.07 -2.69 4.12
N GLN A 24 17.77 -2.60 3.96
CA GLN A 24 17.06 -3.20 2.84
C GLN A 24 17.63 -2.57 1.59
N THR A 25 18.40 -3.35 0.84
CA THR A 25 18.99 -2.88 -0.42
C THR A 25 18.03 -3.19 -1.55
N GLY A 26 17.67 -2.16 -2.32
CA GLY A 26 16.79 -2.26 -3.48
C GLY A 26 15.47 -1.52 -3.30
N SER A 27 14.67 -1.51 -4.36
CA SER A 27 13.37 -0.84 -4.38
C SER A 27 12.31 -1.70 -3.70
N TYR A 28 11.63 -1.13 -2.72
CA TYR A 28 10.62 -1.84 -1.93
C TYR A 28 9.41 -0.97 -1.58
N LEU A 29 8.34 -1.65 -1.27
CA LEU A 29 7.12 -1.12 -0.66
C LEU A 29 6.72 -2.07 0.47
N GLN A 30 6.57 -1.56 1.70
CA GLN A 30 6.30 -2.40 2.86
C GLN A 30 5.24 -1.79 3.79
N PRO A 31 4.36 -2.62 4.38
CA PRO A 31 3.40 -2.15 5.35
C PRO A 31 4.09 -1.71 6.64
N VAL A 32 3.66 -0.58 7.18
CA VAL A 32 4.14 -0.06 8.46
C VAL A 32 3.42 -0.74 9.60
N LYS A 33 4.18 -1.30 10.52
CA LYS A 33 3.63 -1.81 11.78
C LYS A 33 3.42 -0.65 12.74
N LEU A 34 2.18 -0.18 12.82
CA LEU A 34 1.78 0.86 13.75
C LEU A 34 1.91 0.36 15.20
N THR A 35 2.47 1.20 16.05
CA THR A 35 2.46 0.99 17.51
C THR A 35 1.01 1.09 18.03
N GLU A 36 0.75 0.58 19.24
CA GLU A 36 -0.57 0.67 19.86
C GLU A 36 -1.02 2.14 19.98
N SER A 37 -0.16 3.04 20.44
CA SER A 37 -0.46 4.46 20.57
C SER A 37 -0.76 5.15 19.23
N GLU A 38 -0.05 4.80 18.14
CA GLU A 38 -0.34 5.33 16.81
C GLU A 38 -1.67 4.81 16.29
N ARG A 39 -1.98 3.55 16.54
CA ARG A 39 -3.25 2.96 16.17
C ARG A 39 -4.42 3.64 16.89
N ASP A 40 -4.30 3.82 18.21
CA ASP A 40 -5.31 4.49 19.02
C ASP A 40 -5.55 5.93 18.54
N LEU A 41 -4.46 6.66 18.24
CA LEU A 41 -4.55 8.02 17.70
C LEU A 41 -5.26 8.07 16.35
N LEU A 42 -4.94 7.15 15.47
CA LEU A 42 -5.59 7.06 14.15
C LEU A 42 -7.07 6.69 14.27
N GLN A 43 -7.44 5.80 15.19
CA GLN A 43 -8.83 5.45 15.44
C GLN A 43 -9.68 6.62 15.96
N LEU A 44 -9.07 7.59 16.64
CA LEU A 44 -9.80 8.81 17.06
C LEU A 44 -10.17 9.72 15.87
N THR A 45 -9.48 9.59 14.76
CA THR A 45 -9.67 10.47 13.59
C THR A 45 -10.34 9.76 12.41
N HIS A 46 -10.34 8.43 12.39
CA HIS A 46 -10.85 7.61 11.29
C HIS A 46 -11.69 6.46 11.82
N GLN A 47 -12.74 6.10 11.09
CA GLN A 47 -13.59 4.93 11.42
C GLN A 47 -12.86 3.61 11.17
N THR A 48 -11.95 3.59 10.20
CA THR A 48 -11.10 2.44 9.89
C THR A 48 -9.63 2.84 9.97
N LEU A 49 -8.77 1.88 10.33
CA LEU A 49 -7.33 2.12 10.29
C LEU A 49 -6.85 2.24 8.84
N PRO A 50 -6.07 3.27 8.51
CA PRO A 50 -5.50 3.42 7.18
C PRO A 50 -4.51 2.28 6.88
N LEU A 51 -4.38 1.93 5.60
CA LEU A 51 -3.21 1.21 5.13
C LEU A 51 -2.04 2.19 5.06
N VAL A 52 -1.02 1.96 5.86
CA VAL A 52 0.20 2.78 5.87
C VAL A 52 1.36 1.97 5.31
N MET A 53 2.05 2.53 4.31
CA MET A 53 3.15 1.87 3.62
C MET A 53 4.37 2.79 3.61
N ASP A 54 5.54 2.24 3.92
CA ASP A 54 6.83 2.88 3.63
C ASP A 54 7.31 2.44 2.25
N TYR A 55 7.92 3.36 1.51
CA TYR A 55 8.48 3.06 0.20
C TYR A 55 9.87 3.65 0.01
N HIS A 56 10.67 2.94 -0.76
CA HIS A 56 11.99 3.37 -1.23
C HIS A 56 12.19 2.81 -2.63
N VAL A 57 12.29 3.68 -3.64
CA VAL A 57 12.35 3.24 -5.04
C VAL A 57 13.42 4.01 -5.80
N GLU A 58 14.45 3.29 -6.22
CA GLU A 58 15.54 3.85 -6.99
C GLU A 58 15.10 4.16 -8.42
N GLY A 59 15.52 5.30 -8.94
CA GLY A 59 15.26 5.72 -10.32
C GLY A 59 13.82 6.15 -10.63
N ALA A 60 12.94 6.16 -9.65
CA ALA A 60 11.57 6.62 -9.83
C ALA A 60 11.52 8.15 -9.92
N LYS A 61 10.83 8.67 -10.93
CA LYS A 61 10.51 10.08 -11.11
C LYS A 61 9.07 10.38 -10.76
N PHE A 62 8.20 9.42 -10.94
CA PHE A 62 6.76 9.56 -10.72
C PHE A 62 6.26 8.41 -9.85
N MET A 63 5.28 8.72 -9.02
CA MET A 63 4.47 7.74 -8.32
C MET A 63 3.02 8.06 -8.65
N SER A 64 2.29 7.09 -9.18
CA SER A 64 0.85 7.19 -9.41
C SER A 64 0.10 6.18 -8.55
N ILE A 65 -1.11 6.55 -8.13
CA ILE A 65 -2.07 5.64 -7.53
C ILE A 65 -3.28 5.61 -8.43
N ASP A 66 -3.64 4.42 -8.86
CA ASP A 66 -4.63 4.18 -9.88
C ASP A 66 -5.69 3.20 -9.37
N ARG A 67 -6.88 3.27 -9.95
CA ARG A 67 -7.94 2.28 -9.75
C ARG A 67 -8.05 1.39 -10.97
N MET A 68 -8.14 0.09 -10.71
CA MET A 68 -8.42 -0.93 -11.70
C MET A 68 -9.73 -1.62 -11.34
N THR A 69 -10.54 -1.92 -12.32
CA THR A 69 -11.80 -2.67 -12.16
C THR A 69 -11.68 -4.00 -12.91
N LEU A 70 -12.17 -5.07 -12.32
CA LEU A 70 -12.21 -6.37 -12.96
C LEU A 70 -13.40 -6.43 -13.93
N GLN A 71 -13.12 -6.55 -15.22
CA GLN A 71 -14.12 -6.64 -16.29
C GLN A 71 -13.81 -7.86 -17.16
N ASP A 72 -14.76 -8.75 -17.32
CA ASP A 72 -14.61 -9.97 -18.14
C ASP A 72 -13.35 -10.79 -17.82
N GLY A 73 -12.97 -10.85 -16.53
CA GLY A 73 -11.80 -11.58 -16.06
C GLY A 73 -10.46 -10.89 -16.33
N GLN A 74 -10.48 -9.60 -16.67
CA GLN A 74 -9.27 -8.80 -16.90
C GLN A 74 -9.30 -7.51 -16.10
N TRP A 75 -8.14 -7.08 -15.63
CA TRP A 75 -7.99 -5.78 -14.98
C TRP A 75 -7.98 -4.66 -16.01
N VAL A 76 -8.90 -3.73 -15.86
CA VAL A 76 -9.02 -2.53 -16.69
C VAL A 76 -8.71 -1.31 -15.83
N SER A 77 -7.70 -0.55 -16.21
CA SER A 77 -7.37 0.71 -15.54
C SER A 77 -8.37 1.79 -15.91
N GLU A 78 -8.77 2.61 -14.95
CA GLU A 78 -9.55 3.80 -15.24
C GLU A 78 -8.67 4.89 -15.88
N GLU A 79 -9.28 5.71 -16.74
CA GLU A 79 -8.55 6.77 -17.47
C GLU A 79 -8.00 7.87 -16.53
N THR A 80 -8.57 8.01 -15.35
CA THR A 80 -8.20 9.08 -14.41
C THR A 80 -7.39 8.53 -13.25
N GLN A 81 -6.15 9.00 -13.11
CA GLN A 81 -5.34 8.73 -11.94
C GLN A 81 -5.97 9.34 -10.69
N ILE A 82 -6.00 8.55 -9.62
CA ILE A 82 -6.47 9.02 -8.31
C ILE A 82 -5.50 10.07 -7.76
N PHE A 83 -4.21 9.79 -7.87
CA PHE A 83 -3.17 10.58 -7.23
C PHE A 83 -1.85 10.40 -7.98
N SER A 84 -1.07 11.47 -8.09
CA SER A 84 0.29 11.40 -8.61
C SER A 84 1.22 12.36 -7.89
N VAL A 85 2.49 11.96 -7.76
CA VAL A 85 3.57 12.75 -7.16
C VAL A 85 4.79 12.68 -8.05
N ILE A 86 5.50 13.79 -8.16
CA ILE A 86 6.74 13.91 -8.92
C ILE A 86 7.92 13.99 -7.95
N ASN A 87 8.95 13.20 -8.19
CA ASN A 87 10.24 13.33 -7.55
C ASN A 87 11.06 14.36 -8.32
N GLU A 88 11.19 15.56 -7.78
CA GLU A 88 11.92 16.67 -8.43
C GLU A 88 13.42 16.36 -8.58
N ASP A 89 14.00 15.57 -7.67
CA ASP A 89 15.39 15.14 -7.75
C ASP A 89 15.48 13.64 -8.06
N ALA A 90 15.39 13.30 -9.33
CA ALA A 90 15.49 11.90 -9.79
C ALA A 90 16.88 11.26 -9.58
N SER A 91 17.87 12.01 -9.11
CA SER A 91 19.18 11.45 -8.71
C SER A 91 19.13 10.79 -7.33
N GLN A 92 18.10 11.08 -6.56
CA GLN A 92 17.82 10.47 -5.25
C GLN A 92 16.69 9.45 -5.37
N PRO A 93 16.71 8.40 -4.56
CA PRO A 93 15.58 7.49 -4.49
C PRO A 93 14.28 8.24 -4.12
N MET A 94 13.18 7.86 -4.75
CA MET A 94 11.87 8.28 -4.29
C MET A 94 11.55 7.51 -3.02
N GLN A 95 11.51 8.19 -1.88
CA GLN A 95 11.31 7.54 -0.59
C GLN A 95 10.38 8.33 0.31
N GLY A 96 9.63 7.62 1.13
CA GLY A 96 8.70 8.24 2.05
C GLY A 96 7.68 7.27 2.61
N ARG A 97 6.56 7.84 3.00
CA ARG A 97 5.42 7.10 3.55
C ARG A 97 4.15 7.49 2.84
N MET A 98 3.28 6.52 2.55
CA MET A 98 1.93 6.78 2.08
C MET A 98 0.91 6.20 3.04
N ALA A 99 -0.26 6.84 3.10
CA ALA A 99 -1.40 6.35 3.86
C ALA A 99 -2.64 6.39 2.97
N LEU A 100 -3.38 5.29 2.94
CA LEU A 100 -4.63 5.15 2.23
C LEU A 100 -5.75 4.95 3.24
N ASN A 101 -6.66 5.90 3.30
CA ASN A 101 -7.88 5.75 4.08
C ASN A 101 -8.96 5.11 3.20
N TYR A 102 -9.67 4.14 3.74
CA TYR A 102 -10.74 3.45 3.03
C TYR A 102 -11.87 3.10 3.99
N SER A 103 -13.04 2.84 3.44
CA SER A 103 -14.20 2.43 4.21
C SER A 103 -14.82 1.17 3.63
N THR A 104 -15.39 0.35 4.50
CA THR A 104 -16.18 -0.83 4.16
C THR A 104 -17.67 -0.61 4.45
N GLU A 105 -18.05 0.59 4.87
CA GLU A 105 -19.44 0.95 5.16
C GLU A 105 -20.26 1.13 3.88
N SER A 106 -21.56 0.89 3.98
CA SER A 106 -22.47 0.88 2.80
C SER A 106 -22.49 2.18 2.04
N ASP A 107 -22.38 3.29 2.75
CA ASP A 107 -22.57 4.62 2.14
C ASP A 107 -21.25 5.22 1.61
N ASN A 108 -20.12 4.66 2.03
CA ASN A 108 -18.77 5.16 1.70
C ASN A 108 -17.80 4.02 1.37
N PHE A 109 -18.27 2.99 0.68
CA PHE A 109 -17.42 1.84 0.34
C PHE A 109 -16.36 2.23 -0.69
N GLY A 110 -15.09 2.02 -0.33
CA GLY A 110 -13.97 2.28 -1.21
C GLY A 110 -12.87 3.15 -0.58
N LEU A 111 -11.97 3.64 -1.41
CA LEU A 111 -10.90 4.55 -1.01
C LEU A 111 -11.47 5.95 -0.74
N THR A 112 -11.16 6.54 0.41
CA THR A 112 -11.68 7.86 0.80
C THR A 112 -10.62 8.96 0.71
N SER A 113 -9.36 8.65 0.96
CA SER A 113 -8.27 9.60 0.76
C SER A 113 -6.91 8.93 0.63
N VAL A 114 -5.99 9.62 -0.01
CA VAL A 114 -4.59 9.25 -0.14
C VAL A 114 -3.73 10.38 0.38
N ALA A 115 -2.76 10.06 1.22
CA ALA A 115 -1.69 10.96 1.62
C ALA A 115 -0.35 10.31 1.28
N ALA A 116 0.57 11.09 0.72
CA ALA A 116 1.94 10.66 0.51
C ALA A 116 2.91 11.70 1.00
N GLN A 117 3.94 11.26 1.70
CA GLN A 117 5.08 12.06 2.11
C GLN A 117 6.23 11.78 1.15
N LEU A 118 6.81 12.82 0.58
CA LEU A 118 8.01 12.76 -0.26
C LEU A 118 9.02 13.78 0.27
N GLY A 119 10.17 13.31 0.75
CA GLY A 119 11.12 14.17 1.45
C GLY A 119 10.47 14.90 2.62
N ASP A 120 10.62 16.24 2.64
CA ASP A 120 10.03 17.10 3.68
C ASP A 120 8.58 17.55 3.36
N GLY A 121 8.07 17.18 2.18
CA GLY A 121 6.73 17.54 1.71
C GLY A 121 5.68 16.47 1.99
N THR A 122 4.44 16.90 2.17
CA THR A 122 3.28 15.99 2.25
C THR A 122 2.23 16.43 1.24
N CYS A 123 1.82 15.51 0.38
CA CYS A 123 0.71 15.70 -0.54
C CYS A 123 -0.51 14.95 0.00
N LEU A 124 -1.65 15.59 0.01
CA LEU A 124 -2.92 15.00 0.41
C LEU A 124 -3.95 15.18 -0.70
N ARG A 125 -4.66 14.12 -1.03
CA ARG A 125 -5.83 14.17 -1.92
C ARG A 125 -6.97 13.40 -1.29
N SER A 126 -8.13 14.03 -1.19
CA SER A 126 -9.39 13.34 -0.90
C SER A 126 -9.90 12.71 -2.20
N ALA A 127 -10.31 11.49 -2.11
CA ALA A 127 -10.93 10.76 -3.22
C ALA A 127 -12.26 10.25 -2.68
N GLU A 128 -13.36 10.77 -3.22
CA GLU A 128 -14.69 10.26 -2.91
C GLU A 128 -15.04 9.23 -3.99
N PHE A 129 -15.04 7.97 -3.60
CA PHE A 129 -15.53 6.89 -4.44
C PHE A 129 -16.72 6.27 -3.76
N SER A 130 -17.89 6.72 -4.12
CA SER A 130 -19.14 6.07 -3.73
C SER A 130 -19.44 4.96 -4.72
N ASN A 131 -19.30 3.72 -4.31
CA ASN A 131 -19.90 2.63 -5.03
C ASN A 131 -21.40 2.62 -4.82
N SER A 132 -22.13 2.30 -5.88
CA SER A 132 -23.59 2.18 -5.90
C SER A 132 -24.10 1.37 -4.69
N SER A 133 -25.17 1.85 -4.09
CA SER A 133 -25.90 1.26 -2.96
C SER A 133 -26.54 -0.11 -3.22
N THR A 134 -26.30 -0.73 -4.38
CA THR A 134 -26.93 -1.98 -4.81
C THR A 134 -26.29 -3.24 -4.26
N TYR A 135 -25.16 -3.14 -3.59
CA TYR A 135 -24.44 -4.28 -3.05
C TYR A 135 -24.68 -4.44 -1.55
N GLU A 136 -24.93 -5.67 -1.07
CA GLU A 136 -25.18 -5.96 0.33
C GLU A 136 -23.91 -6.46 1.06
N LEU A 137 -23.13 -7.31 0.39
CA LEU A 137 -21.91 -7.85 0.94
C LEU A 137 -20.71 -7.07 0.40
N ARG A 138 -19.90 -6.56 1.30
CA ARG A 138 -18.72 -5.75 0.97
C ARG A 138 -17.55 -6.18 1.82
N SER A 139 -16.41 -6.31 1.19
CA SER A 139 -15.15 -6.62 1.86
C SER A 139 -14.00 -5.84 1.26
N ALA A 140 -13.00 -5.55 2.07
CA ALA A 140 -11.76 -4.99 1.61
C ALA A 140 -10.58 -5.80 2.17
N ALA A 141 -9.56 -5.99 1.36
CA ALA A 141 -8.31 -6.60 1.76
C ALA A 141 -7.15 -5.67 1.40
N ALA A 142 -6.25 -5.48 2.37
CA ALA A 142 -5.04 -4.68 2.18
C ALA A 142 -3.84 -5.59 1.96
N ASN A 143 -2.88 -5.14 1.15
CA ASN A 143 -1.59 -5.80 1.02
C ASN A 143 -0.83 -5.70 2.36
N GLN A 144 -0.64 -6.84 3.01
CA GLN A 144 0.07 -6.96 4.29
C GLN A 144 1.51 -7.45 4.11
N ASN A 145 1.96 -7.61 2.87
CA ASN A 145 3.27 -8.14 2.57
C ASN A 145 4.20 -7.04 2.05
N GLU A 146 5.47 -7.23 2.31
CA GLU A 146 6.49 -6.49 1.60
C GLU A 146 6.50 -6.88 0.13
N SER A 147 6.62 -5.89 -0.75
CA SER A 147 6.66 -6.08 -2.19
C SER A 147 7.95 -5.49 -2.75
N THR A 148 8.65 -6.26 -3.57
CA THR A 148 9.72 -5.71 -4.41
C THR A 148 9.09 -4.85 -5.51
N VAL A 149 9.59 -3.63 -5.66
CA VAL A 149 9.10 -2.69 -6.66
C VAL A 149 9.93 -2.78 -7.93
N THR A 150 9.26 -2.99 -9.05
CA THR A 150 9.85 -2.87 -10.39
C THR A 150 9.28 -1.61 -11.04
N LEU A 151 10.15 -0.77 -11.62
CA LEU A 151 9.70 0.45 -12.31
C LEU A 151 8.71 0.12 -13.44
N ASN A 152 7.71 0.98 -13.58
CA ASN A 152 6.65 0.88 -14.59
C ASN A 152 5.74 -0.36 -14.45
N GLN A 153 5.77 -1.03 -13.29
CA GLN A 153 4.85 -2.12 -13.00
C GLN A 153 3.99 -1.78 -11.77
N PRO A 154 2.68 -2.03 -11.82
CA PRO A 154 1.80 -1.78 -10.70
C PRO A 154 2.05 -2.78 -9.56
N VAL A 155 1.92 -2.30 -8.33
CA VAL A 155 1.84 -3.12 -7.10
C VAL A 155 0.47 -2.88 -6.48
N TYR A 156 -0.25 -3.94 -6.13
CA TYR A 156 -1.56 -3.76 -5.49
C TYR A 156 -1.42 -3.30 -4.04
N LEU A 157 -2.35 -2.44 -3.62
CA LEU A 157 -2.43 -1.90 -2.25
C LEU A 157 -3.68 -2.37 -1.52
N LEU A 158 -4.84 -2.23 -2.18
CA LEU A 158 -6.15 -2.54 -1.63
C LEU A 158 -7.00 -3.24 -2.70
N ILE A 159 -7.84 -4.18 -2.26
CA ILE A 159 -8.87 -4.77 -3.09
C ILE A 159 -10.20 -4.61 -2.38
N PHE A 160 -11.20 -4.22 -3.13
CA PHE A 160 -12.59 -4.10 -2.72
C PHE A 160 -13.42 -5.10 -3.50
N CYS A 161 -14.20 -5.89 -2.80
CA CYS A 161 -15.15 -6.84 -3.38
C CYS A 161 -16.55 -6.52 -2.90
N ALA A 162 -17.51 -6.49 -3.81
CA ALA A 162 -18.90 -6.24 -3.49
C ALA A 162 -19.81 -7.18 -4.26
N ASP A 163 -20.84 -7.71 -3.58
CA ASP A 163 -21.79 -8.68 -4.11
C ASP A 163 -23.22 -8.22 -3.97
N LYS A 164 -24.02 -8.55 -4.96
CA LYS A 164 -25.46 -8.36 -4.94
C LYS A 164 -26.13 -9.26 -3.91
N PRO A 165 -27.35 -8.91 -3.46
CA PRO A 165 -28.13 -9.75 -2.56
C PRO A 165 -28.22 -11.20 -3.05
N GLY A 166 -27.92 -12.14 -2.15
CA GLY A 166 -28.01 -13.58 -2.44
C GLY A 166 -26.76 -14.20 -3.07
N ASN A 167 -25.79 -13.45 -3.49
CA ASN A 167 -24.48 -13.96 -3.88
C ASN A 167 -23.55 -14.09 -2.66
N ILE A 168 -22.86 -15.20 -2.57
CA ILE A 168 -21.80 -15.42 -1.58
C ILE A 168 -20.52 -15.67 -2.39
N SER A 169 -19.70 -14.68 -2.51
CA SER A 169 -18.39 -14.85 -3.13
C SER A 169 -17.31 -15.05 -2.08
N ASN A 170 -16.30 -15.79 -2.45
CA ASN A 170 -15.10 -15.95 -1.64
C ASN A 170 -14.07 -14.91 -2.09
N GLY A 171 -14.07 -13.75 -1.44
CA GLY A 171 -13.06 -12.71 -1.66
C GLY A 171 -11.70 -13.03 -1.01
N ALA A 172 -11.27 -14.29 -1.01
CA ALA A 172 -10.00 -14.68 -0.43
C ALA A 172 -8.85 -14.34 -1.38
N VAL A 173 -8.10 -13.30 -1.05
CA VAL A 173 -6.86 -12.95 -1.72
C VAL A 173 -5.75 -13.86 -1.19
N ALA A 174 -5.63 -15.06 -1.74
CA ALA A 174 -4.58 -16.03 -1.35
C ALA A 174 -3.29 -15.89 -2.18
N THR A 175 -3.32 -15.17 -3.29
CA THR A 175 -2.23 -15.02 -4.27
C THR A 175 -2.16 -13.58 -4.77
N ASP A 176 -1.13 -13.24 -5.52
CA ASP A 176 -1.02 -11.92 -6.15
C ASP A 176 -2.23 -11.65 -7.07
N PRO A 177 -3.09 -10.69 -6.72
CA PRO A 177 -4.34 -10.45 -7.45
C PRO A 177 -4.13 -9.90 -8.86
N LEU A 178 -2.99 -9.26 -9.11
CA LEU A 178 -2.67 -8.74 -10.44
C LEU A 178 -2.48 -9.86 -11.47
N THR A 179 -1.94 -10.99 -11.02
CA THR A 179 -1.63 -12.13 -11.89
C THR A 179 -2.73 -13.21 -11.92
N HIS A 180 -3.68 -13.14 -10.98
CA HIS A 180 -4.75 -14.12 -10.81
C HIS A 180 -6.15 -13.47 -10.74
N PRO A 181 -6.58 -12.73 -11.76
CA PRO A 181 -7.91 -12.11 -11.79
C PRO A 181 -9.06 -13.14 -11.71
N GLU A 182 -8.82 -14.38 -12.18
CA GLU A 182 -9.77 -15.49 -12.15
C GLU A 182 -10.12 -15.97 -10.72
N ALA A 183 -9.32 -15.58 -9.72
CA ALA A 183 -9.60 -15.92 -8.33
C ALA A 183 -10.80 -15.13 -7.74
N PHE A 184 -11.23 -14.06 -8.40
CA PHE A 184 -12.31 -13.22 -7.95
C PHE A 184 -13.63 -13.61 -8.63
N THR A 185 -14.64 -13.83 -7.80
CA THR A 185 -15.99 -14.22 -8.26
C THR A 185 -17.07 -13.25 -7.84
N SER A 186 -16.69 -12.13 -7.20
CA SER A 186 -17.62 -11.08 -6.78
C SER A 186 -18.21 -10.35 -7.99
N ASP A 187 -19.40 -9.78 -7.81
CA ASP A 187 -20.10 -9.02 -8.87
C ASP A 187 -19.36 -7.70 -9.24
N ASP A 188 -18.68 -7.10 -8.28
CA ASP A 188 -17.86 -5.90 -8.48
C ASP A 188 -16.54 -6.08 -7.72
N VAL A 189 -15.44 -5.99 -8.44
CA VAL A 189 -14.09 -6.07 -7.86
C VAL A 189 -13.27 -4.89 -8.33
N GLN A 190 -12.76 -4.13 -7.37
CA GLN A 190 -11.91 -2.98 -7.64
C GLN A 190 -10.59 -3.14 -6.89
N MET A 191 -9.51 -2.70 -7.51
CA MET A 191 -8.17 -2.75 -6.95
C MET A 191 -7.53 -1.37 -7.01
N ILE A 192 -6.91 -0.96 -5.92
CA ILE A 192 -6.06 0.22 -5.86
C ILE A 192 -4.61 -0.24 -6.00
N THR A 193 -3.91 0.34 -6.94
CA THR A 193 -2.51 0.04 -7.22
C THR A 193 -1.64 1.28 -7.06
N VAL A 194 -0.35 1.07 -6.82
CA VAL A 194 0.68 2.09 -6.95
C VAL A 194 1.66 1.68 -8.05
N THR A 195 2.03 2.64 -8.88
CA THR A 195 3.07 2.47 -9.90
C THR A 195 4.15 3.52 -9.68
N PHE A 196 5.40 3.08 -9.61
CA PHE A 196 6.57 3.94 -9.61
C PHE A 196 7.18 3.92 -11.01
N SER A 197 7.41 5.08 -11.60
CA SER A 197 7.75 5.20 -13.00
C SER A 197 8.95 6.12 -13.22
N ASP A 198 9.79 5.80 -14.20
CA ASP A 198 10.88 6.67 -14.68
C ASP A 198 10.41 7.66 -15.76
N LYS A 199 9.16 7.51 -16.23
CA LYS A 199 8.51 8.34 -17.24
C LYS A 199 7.18 8.86 -16.74
N GLU A 200 6.78 10.01 -17.26
CA GLU A 200 5.46 10.55 -16.96
C GLU A 200 4.38 9.55 -17.39
N PRO A 201 3.42 9.26 -16.51
CA PRO A 201 2.29 8.39 -16.86
C PRO A 201 1.49 9.01 -18.02
N ALA A 202 1.02 8.17 -18.91
CA ALA A 202 0.25 8.57 -20.09
C ALA A 202 -1.15 9.07 -19.72
#